data_782af005fa548df074e39f6ff731db78
#
_entry.id   782af005fa548df074e39f6ff731db78
#
_cell.length_a   1.000
_cell.length_b   1.000
_cell.length_c   1.000
_cell.angle_alpha   90.00
_cell.angle_beta   90.00
_cell.angle_gamma   90.00
#
_symmetry.space_group_name_H-M   'P 1'
#
loop_
_entity.id
_entity.type
_entity.pdbx_description
1 polymer ?
#
loop_
_entity_poly.entity_id
_entity_poly.type
_entity_poly.pdbx_seq_one_letter_code
_entity_poly.pdbx_strand_id
1 'polypeptide(L)'
;MKMKRLVTFILILLLSPCLFYVSAAENEVIASTSIGDSKESHISLTECFMSISTHLCDVQNDSTITLNWWPWSDQTGSNWPDDDAKSRSGELGVNLTEEESITVINEVENGENISTNHLQIKADMPIVDLSGELQLIEEGDEFRIDIPIVMTPKFNLSDSTIMYIFLSKEFAEDKHGRQAESLVYEMKPEIGFSNQANNTTSVNWFLASSHLAAAGVDFEESPYGWHVTLALFGSLESEETNHLLSLHHVELATKDENVAFDSFLIPIIAIIFAVIIISTVIASMYKEEQGMPIITGYWNKDKSNCLNVQFKTKSKRMEVKSCKVEAPWKLSSNFKSRFIEPEQSVMVELKFKQTDDSDCKLNIRLDVEELGVWSQFLTISSHLNQNIGLSED
;
A
#
# COMPACT_ATOMS: atom_id res chain seq x y z
N MET A 1 10.29 18.42 35.81
CA MET A 1 10.50 16.94 35.74
C MET A 1 9.37 16.19 35.02
N LYS A 2 8.09 16.60 35.11
CA LYS A 2 6.94 15.99 34.43
C LYS A 2 6.96 16.11 32.89
N MET A 3 7.38 17.27 32.38
CA MET A 3 7.42 17.58 30.94
C MET A 3 8.41 16.69 30.13
N LYS A 4 9.62 16.46 30.69
CA LYS A 4 10.59 15.53 30.03
C LYS A 4 10.06 14.11 29.91
N ARG A 5 9.29 13.62 30.88
CA ARG A 5 8.70 12.28 30.85
C ARG A 5 7.56 12.18 29.83
N LEU A 6 6.77 13.25 29.66
CA LEU A 6 5.69 13.30 28.66
C LEU A 6 6.25 13.29 27.23
N VAL A 7 7.29 14.10 26.96
CA VAL A 7 7.95 14.15 25.64
C VAL A 7 8.57 12.80 25.30
N THR A 8 9.23 12.13 26.27
CA THR A 8 9.80 10.79 26.05
C THR A 8 8.72 9.76 25.78
N PHE A 9 7.57 9.81 26.44
CA PHE A 9 6.46 8.89 26.22
C PHE A 9 5.82 9.07 24.85
N ILE A 10 5.64 10.31 24.40
CA ILE A 10 5.12 10.62 23.06
C ILE A 10 6.12 10.18 21.97
N LEU A 11 7.42 10.35 22.19
CA LEU A 11 8.46 9.91 21.25
C LEU A 11 8.49 8.37 21.11
N ILE A 12 8.31 7.65 22.22
CA ILE A 12 8.22 6.17 22.22
C ILE A 12 6.94 5.72 21.50
N LEU A 13 5.82 6.42 21.67
CA LEU A 13 4.54 6.10 21.02
C LEU A 13 4.58 6.38 19.51
N LEU A 14 5.35 7.37 19.06
CA LEU A 14 5.55 7.68 17.63
C LEU A 14 6.54 6.73 16.95
N LEU A 15 7.50 6.17 17.68
CA LEU A 15 8.45 5.18 17.17
C LEU A 15 7.88 3.75 17.19
N SER A 16 6.85 3.51 18.00
CA SER A 16 6.21 2.19 18.13
C SER A 16 5.66 1.63 16.81
N PRO A 17 4.95 2.37 15.95
CA PRO A 17 4.46 1.81 14.68
C PRO A 17 5.60 1.45 13.69
N CYS A 18 6.75 2.10 13.77
CA CYS A 18 7.89 1.75 12.91
C CYS A 18 8.56 0.42 13.29
N LEU A 19 8.31 -0.12 14.49
CA LEU A 19 8.88 -1.38 14.95
C LEU A 19 7.98 -2.59 14.65
N PHE A 20 6.74 -2.39 14.22
CA PHE A 20 5.79 -3.48 13.92
C PHE A 20 5.69 -3.83 12.44
N TYR A 21 6.42 -3.16 11.55
CA TYR A 21 6.55 -3.56 10.15
C TYR A 21 7.70 -4.57 9.94
N VAL A 22 7.80 -5.58 10.80
CA VAL A 22 8.40 -6.84 10.41
C VAL A 22 7.24 -7.68 9.90
N SER A 23 6.87 -7.48 8.64
CA SER A 23 5.97 -8.35 7.93
C SER A 23 6.60 -9.74 7.91
N ALA A 24 5.89 -10.73 8.39
CA ALA A 24 6.08 -12.09 7.90
C ALA A 24 5.97 -11.99 6.37
N ALA A 25 6.86 -12.66 5.65
CA ALA A 25 6.79 -12.75 4.20
C ALA A 25 5.47 -13.46 3.84
N GLU A 26 4.39 -12.71 3.72
CA GLU A 26 3.17 -13.13 3.05
C GLU A 26 3.44 -12.94 1.57
N ASN A 27 3.06 -13.93 0.75
CA ASN A 27 3.07 -13.84 -0.70
C ASN A 27 2.31 -12.59 -1.11
N GLU A 28 2.99 -11.61 -1.66
CA GLU A 28 2.38 -10.33 -2.03
C GLU A 28 2.06 -10.34 -3.52
N VAL A 29 0.80 -10.10 -3.88
CA VAL A 29 0.42 -9.85 -5.27
C VAL A 29 0.93 -8.45 -5.63
N ILE A 30 1.98 -8.39 -6.45
CA ILE A 30 2.61 -7.14 -6.83
C ILE A 30 2.00 -6.51 -8.08
N ALA A 31 1.37 -7.32 -8.92
CA ALA A 31 0.67 -6.86 -10.12
C ALA A 31 -0.44 -7.82 -10.52
N SER A 32 -1.50 -7.31 -11.13
CA SER A 32 -2.62 -8.11 -11.65
C SER A 32 -3.19 -7.51 -12.93
N THR A 33 -3.51 -8.38 -13.88
CA THR A 33 -4.17 -8.02 -15.15
C THR A 33 -5.35 -8.94 -15.39
N SER A 34 -6.51 -8.39 -15.81
CA SER A 34 -7.71 -9.17 -16.13
C SER A 34 -7.54 -9.98 -17.43
N ILE A 35 -8.01 -11.23 -17.40
CA ILE A 35 -8.12 -12.12 -18.57
C ILE A 35 -9.58 -12.12 -19.03
N GLY A 36 -9.82 -11.94 -20.33
CA GLY A 36 -11.15 -11.99 -20.94
C GLY A 36 -11.82 -10.63 -21.15
N ASP A 37 -11.30 -9.54 -20.57
CA ASP A 37 -11.82 -8.17 -20.77
C ASP A 37 -11.28 -7.51 -22.07
N SER A 38 -10.28 -8.10 -22.72
CA SER A 38 -9.70 -7.56 -23.95
C SER A 38 -10.64 -7.76 -25.13
N LYS A 39 -11.00 -6.66 -25.79
CA LYS A 39 -11.79 -6.65 -27.03
C LYS A 39 -11.00 -7.13 -28.26
N GLU A 40 -9.73 -7.46 -28.10
CA GLU A 40 -8.88 -7.95 -29.18
C GLU A 40 -9.12 -9.44 -29.35
N SER A 41 -9.99 -9.78 -30.29
CA SER A 41 -10.19 -11.17 -30.72
C SER A 41 -9.05 -11.56 -31.65
N HIS A 42 -7.95 -12.07 -31.07
CA HIS A 42 -6.98 -12.79 -31.86
C HIS A 42 -7.61 -14.08 -32.40
N ILE A 43 -7.46 -14.28 -33.69
CA ILE A 43 -8.14 -15.40 -34.37
C ILE A 43 -7.22 -16.57 -34.68
N SER A 44 -5.91 -16.41 -34.56
CA SER A 44 -4.95 -17.49 -34.81
C SER A 44 -3.70 -17.35 -33.95
N LEU A 45 -3.10 -18.49 -33.63
CA LEU A 45 -1.78 -18.61 -33.03
C LEU A 45 -0.81 -19.13 -34.05
N THR A 46 0.29 -18.42 -34.22
CA THR A 46 1.42 -18.86 -35.06
C THR A 46 2.60 -19.17 -34.17
N GLU A 47 3.09 -20.40 -34.25
CA GLU A 47 4.29 -20.85 -33.57
C GLU A 47 5.42 -20.95 -34.62
N CYS A 48 6.50 -20.22 -34.38
CA CYS A 48 7.66 -20.18 -35.25
C CYS A 48 8.85 -20.86 -34.59
N PHE A 49 9.29 -21.99 -35.09
CA PHE A 49 10.53 -22.61 -34.67
C PHE A 49 11.69 -22.02 -35.51
N MET A 50 12.44 -21.14 -34.88
CA MET A 50 13.51 -20.38 -35.53
C MET A 50 14.67 -21.29 -35.93
N SER A 51 15.27 -21.02 -37.09
CA SER A 51 16.51 -21.65 -37.51
C SER A 51 17.74 -20.92 -36.97
N ILE A 52 18.90 -21.59 -36.99
CA ILE A 52 20.17 -20.94 -36.63
C ILE A 52 20.52 -19.85 -37.64
N SER A 53 20.16 -20.05 -38.90
CA SER A 53 20.60 -19.23 -40.03
C SER A 53 19.77 -17.95 -40.23
N THR A 54 18.45 -18.02 -40.09
CA THR A 54 17.55 -16.92 -40.48
C THR A 54 16.88 -16.20 -39.34
N HIS A 55 16.74 -16.80 -38.15
CA HIS A 55 16.17 -16.21 -36.93
C HIS A 55 14.75 -15.59 -37.04
N LEU A 56 14.16 -15.52 -38.24
CA LEU A 56 12.91 -14.83 -38.47
C LEU A 56 11.89 -15.78 -39.12
N CYS A 57 10.67 -15.68 -38.68
CA CYS A 57 9.53 -16.21 -39.39
C CYS A 57 8.75 -15.05 -40.02
N ASP A 58 8.41 -15.23 -41.27
CA ASP A 58 7.65 -14.26 -42.05
C ASP A 58 6.16 -14.39 -41.70
N VAL A 59 5.72 -13.74 -40.63
CA VAL A 59 4.30 -13.73 -40.22
C VAL A 59 3.82 -12.28 -40.16
N GLN A 60 2.94 -11.95 -41.11
CA GLN A 60 2.33 -10.62 -41.16
C GLN A 60 0.80 -10.72 -41.13
N ASN A 61 0.25 -10.64 -39.93
CA ASN A 61 -1.18 -10.41 -39.79
C ASN A 61 -1.50 -9.79 -38.40
N ASP A 62 -2.12 -8.63 -38.36
CA ASP A 62 -2.46 -7.89 -37.14
C ASP A 62 -3.43 -8.66 -36.18
N SER A 63 -4.07 -9.71 -36.66
CA SER A 63 -5.00 -10.53 -35.88
C SER A 63 -4.43 -11.88 -35.41
N THR A 64 -3.12 -12.07 -35.58
CA THR A 64 -2.41 -13.31 -35.24
C THR A 64 -1.45 -13.08 -34.10
N ILE A 65 -1.50 -13.92 -33.07
CA ILE A 65 -0.45 -13.97 -32.05
C ILE A 65 0.68 -14.84 -32.60
N THR A 66 1.88 -14.29 -32.60
CA THR A 66 3.10 -15.04 -32.99
C THR A 66 3.92 -15.36 -31.77
N LEU A 67 4.29 -16.61 -31.59
CA LEU A 67 5.22 -17.10 -30.58
C LEU A 67 6.45 -17.66 -31.27
N ASN A 68 7.63 -17.18 -30.87
CA ASN A 68 8.90 -17.63 -31.43
C ASN A 68 9.58 -18.60 -30.46
N TRP A 69 10.09 -19.71 -31.01
CA TRP A 69 10.76 -20.77 -30.28
C TRP A 69 12.22 -20.87 -30.69
N TRP A 70 13.14 -20.99 -29.70
CA TRP A 70 14.56 -21.19 -29.93
C TRP A 70 15.02 -22.59 -29.49
N PRO A 71 15.11 -23.59 -30.38
CA PRO A 71 15.45 -24.96 -29.99
C PRO A 71 16.96 -25.28 -29.99
N TRP A 72 17.85 -24.28 -30.13
CA TRP A 72 19.26 -24.48 -30.46
C TRP A 72 20.25 -24.04 -29.38
N SER A 73 19.87 -23.89 -28.12
CA SER A 73 20.75 -23.35 -27.10
C SER A 73 21.99 -24.20 -26.86
N ASP A 74 21.85 -25.50 -26.83
CA ASP A 74 22.97 -26.42 -26.66
C ASP A 74 24.01 -26.30 -27.78
N GLN A 75 23.56 -26.12 -29.03
CA GLN A 75 24.43 -26.04 -30.21
C GLN A 75 25.09 -24.68 -30.37
N THR A 76 24.42 -23.64 -29.96
CA THR A 76 24.85 -22.25 -30.19
C THR A 76 25.43 -21.59 -28.94
N GLY A 77 25.28 -22.23 -27.78
CA GLY A 77 25.63 -21.65 -26.49
C GLY A 77 24.79 -20.42 -26.13
N SER A 78 23.56 -20.33 -26.65
CA SER A 78 22.61 -19.30 -26.28
C SER A 78 22.22 -19.40 -24.79
N ASN A 79 21.80 -18.31 -24.19
CA ASN A 79 21.17 -18.28 -22.86
C ASN A 79 19.64 -18.33 -22.92
N TRP A 80 19.06 -18.43 -24.13
CA TRP A 80 17.63 -18.65 -24.27
C TRP A 80 17.26 -20.09 -23.91
N PRO A 81 16.07 -20.36 -23.30
CA PRO A 81 15.63 -21.72 -23.02
C PRO A 81 15.32 -22.46 -24.33
N ASP A 82 15.55 -23.78 -24.36
CA ASP A 82 15.33 -24.60 -25.54
C ASP A 82 14.60 -25.93 -25.28
N ASP A 83 14.40 -26.29 -24.01
CA ASP A 83 13.74 -27.53 -23.59
C ASP A 83 12.25 -27.56 -24.00
N ASP A 84 11.51 -26.50 -23.71
CA ASP A 84 10.11 -26.37 -24.11
C ASP A 84 9.97 -26.29 -25.65
N ALA A 85 10.86 -25.59 -26.32
CA ALA A 85 10.91 -25.51 -27.78
C ALA A 85 11.08 -26.91 -28.41
N LYS A 86 11.97 -27.73 -27.84
CA LYS A 86 12.19 -29.12 -28.28
C LYS A 86 11.00 -30.00 -27.96
N SER A 87 10.40 -29.87 -26.78
CA SER A 87 9.19 -30.58 -26.38
C SER A 87 8.01 -30.28 -27.32
N ARG A 88 7.75 -28.99 -27.53
CA ARG A 88 6.64 -28.51 -28.36
C ARG A 88 6.81 -28.91 -29.83
N SER A 89 8.02 -28.81 -30.38
CA SER A 89 8.29 -29.29 -31.75
C SER A 89 8.02 -30.81 -31.91
N GLY A 90 8.36 -31.60 -30.89
CA GLY A 90 8.05 -33.03 -30.82
C GLY A 90 6.56 -33.33 -30.77
N GLU A 91 5.79 -32.59 -29.97
CA GLU A 91 4.32 -32.72 -29.90
C GLU A 91 3.65 -32.41 -31.25
N LEU A 92 4.14 -31.39 -31.95
CA LEU A 92 3.63 -30.93 -33.24
C LEU A 92 4.15 -31.79 -34.41
N GLY A 93 5.11 -32.67 -34.16
CA GLY A 93 5.74 -33.49 -35.21
C GLY A 93 6.64 -32.67 -36.17
N VAL A 94 7.10 -31.50 -35.72
CA VAL A 94 7.93 -30.61 -36.53
C VAL A 94 9.36 -31.14 -36.63
N ASN A 95 9.88 -31.22 -37.84
CA ASN A 95 11.26 -31.66 -38.09
C ASN A 95 12.20 -30.41 -38.14
N LEU A 96 12.78 -30.09 -37.02
CA LEU A 96 13.65 -28.91 -36.89
C LEU A 96 14.86 -28.97 -37.82
N THR A 97 15.18 -27.87 -38.49
CA THR A 97 16.34 -27.69 -39.33
C THR A 97 17.17 -26.47 -38.97
N GLU A 98 18.50 -26.54 -39.15
CA GLU A 98 19.40 -25.42 -38.89
C GLU A 98 19.30 -24.30 -39.92
N GLU A 99 18.79 -24.59 -41.09
CA GLU A 99 18.81 -23.73 -42.26
C GLU A 99 17.51 -22.92 -42.42
N GLU A 100 16.36 -23.51 -42.15
CA GLU A 100 15.06 -22.91 -42.40
C GLU A 100 14.19 -22.93 -41.16
N SER A 101 13.55 -21.81 -40.86
CA SER A 101 12.56 -21.69 -39.80
C SER A 101 11.24 -22.33 -40.21
N ILE A 102 10.56 -22.99 -39.29
CA ILE A 102 9.31 -23.69 -39.53
C ILE A 102 8.18 -23.00 -38.83
N THR A 103 7.12 -22.73 -39.57
CA THR A 103 5.91 -22.07 -39.08
C THR A 103 4.77 -23.04 -38.93
N VAL A 104 4.15 -23.07 -37.75
CA VAL A 104 2.94 -23.87 -37.47
C VAL A 104 1.82 -22.88 -37.09
N ILE A 105 0.68 -23.01 -37.75
CA ILE A 105 -0.48 -22.15 -37.50
C ILE A 105 -1.62 -23.02 -36.95
N ASN A 106 -2.07 -22.69 -35.72
CA ASN A 106 -3.13 -23.44 -35.05
C ASN A 106 -2.90 -24.97 -35.01
N GLU A 107 -1.65 -25.38 -34.71
CA GLU A 107 -1.18 -26.80 -34.74
C GLU A 107 -1.13 -27.44 -36.13
N VAL A 108 -1.23 -26.67 -37.22
CA VAL A 108 -1.13 -27.19 -38.57
C VAL A 108 0.12 -26.63 -39.25
N GLU A 109 1.04 -27.53 -39.66
CA GLU A 109 2.26 -27.12 -40.34
C GLU A 109 1.93 -26.41 -41.68
N ASN A 110 2.61 -25.27 -41.93
CA ASN A 110 2.45 -24.42 -43.11
C ASN A 110 1.03 -23.93 -43.42
N GLY A 111 0.10 -24.08 -42.51
CA GLY A 111 -1.26 -23.52 -42.63
C GLY A 111 -2.11 -24.01 -43.77
N GLU A 112 -1.73 -25.11 -44.46
CA GLU A 112 -2.34 -25.55 -45.71
C GLU A 112 -3.83 -25.98 -45.62
N ASN A 113 -4.37 -26.18 -44.40
CA ASN A 113 -5.76 -26.60 -44.20
C ASN A 113 -6.50 -25.83 -43.08
N ILE A 114 -6.19 -24.59 -42.87
CA ILE A 114 -6.94 -23.80 -41.88
C ILE A 114 -8.38 -23.62 -42.37
N SER A 115 -9.32 -24.29 -41.76
CA SER A 115 -10.74 -24.04 -41.96
C SER A 115 -11.08 -22.66 -41.35
N THR A 116 -10.96 -21.60 -42.17
CA THR A 116 -11.30 -20.22 -41.79
C THR A 116 -12.72 -20.09 -41.27
N ASN A 117 -13.63 -21.01 -41.60
CA ASN A 117 -15.00 -21.04 -41.12
C ASN A 117 -15.11 -21.29 -39.63
N HIS A 118 -14.25 -22.12 -39.03
CA HIS A 118 -14.24 -22.31 -37.56
C HIS A 118 -13.75 -21.08 -36.79
N LEU A 119 -12.80 -20.34 -37.34
CA LEU A 119 -12.29 -19.12 -36.71
C LEU A 119 -13.29 -17.98 -36.74
N GLN A 120 -14.07 -17.83 -37.83
CA GLN A 120 -15.14 -16.83 -37.92
C GLN A 120 -16.31 -17.14 -36.97
N ILE A 121 -16.69 -18.41 -36.84
CA ILE A 121 -17.73 -18.84 -35.89
C ILE A 121 -17.31 -18.54 -34.46
N LYS A 122 -16.02 -18.66 -34.13
CA LYS A 122 -15.47 -18.35 -32.78
C LYS A 122 -15.51 -16.89 -32.41
N ALA A 123 -15.32 -15.97 -33.35
CA ALA A 123 -15.37 -14.53 -33.09
C ALA A 123 -16.79 -14.08 -32.70
N ASP A 124 -17.82 -14.66 -33.31
CA ASP A 124 -19.21 -14.33 -33.07
C ASP A 124 -19.83 -15.13 -31.91
N MET A 125 -19.31 -16.31 -31.59
CA MET A 125 -19.83 -17.19 -30.54
C MET A 125 -18.69 -17.98 -29.90
N PRO A 126 -18.13 -17.58 -28.78
CA PRO A 126 -17.01 -18.28 -28.15
C PRO A 126 -17.41 -19.71 -27.77
N ILE A 127 -16.54 -20.69 -28.10
CA ILE A 127 -16.73 -22.09 -27.74
C ILE A 127 -16.60 -22.28 -26.23
N VAL A 128 -15.77 -21.44 -25.59
CA VAL A 128 -15.51 -21.45 -24.17
C VAL A 128 -15.57 -20.01 -23.65
N ASP A 129 -16.34 -19.80 -22.60
CA ASP A 129 -16.21 -18.57 -21.80
C ASP A 129 -15.05 -18.77 -20.83
N LEU A 130 -14.06 -17.90 -20.92
CA LEU A 130 -12.90 -17.88 -20.04
C LEU A 130 -12.73 -16.48 -19.47
N SER A 131 -12.60 -16.40 -18.16
CA SER A 131 -12.35 -15.16 -17.43
C SER A 131 -11.47 -15.43 -16.22
N GLY A 132 -10.74 -14.43 -15.78
CA GLY A 132 -9.86 -14.56 -14.62
C GLY A 132 -8.88 -13.41 -14.50
N GLU A 133 -7.79 -13.69 -13.83
CA GLU A 133 -6.72 -12.75 -13.61
C GLU A 133 -5.35 -13.40 -13.85
N LEU A 134 -4.40 -12.60 -14.23
CA LEU A 134 -2.99 -12.93 -14.29
C LEU A 134 -2.31 -12.17 -13.17
N GLN A 135 -1.76 -12.86 -12.18
CA GLN A 135 -1.20 -12.26 -10.97
C GLN A 135 0.29 -12.57 -10.89
N LEU A 136 1.12 -11.52 -10.74
CA LEU A 136 2.52 -11.67 -10.40
C LEU A 136 2.67 -11.61 -8.88
N ILE A 137 3.24 -12.65 -8.29
CA ILE A 137 3.37 -12.81 -6.84
C ILE A 137 4.83 -12.86 -6.48
N GLU A 138 5.22 -12.05 -5.48
CA GLU A 138 6.55 -12.06 -4.88
C GLU A 138 6.58 -13.07 -3.72
N GLU A 139 7.50 -14.06 -3.77
CA GLU A 139 7.73 -15.08 -2.75
C GLU A 139 9.16 -14.97 -2.21
N GLY A 140 9.41 -14.04 -1.31
CA GLY A 140 10.77 -13.74 -0.85
C GLY A 140 11.57 -13.01 -1.91
N ASP A 141 12.61 -13.63 -2.46
CA ASP A 141 13.46 -13.10 -3.53
C ASP A 141 13.11 -13.71 -4.91
N GLU A 142 12.02 -14.46 -5.01
CA GLU A 142 11.59 -15.14 -6.22
C GLU A 142 10.18 -14.70 -6.64
N PHE A 143 9.83 -14.93 -7.90
CA PHE A 143 8.52 -14.58 -8.43
C PHE A 143 7.78 -15.82 -8.91
N ARG A 144 6.45 -15.81 -8.75
CA ARG A 144 5.51 -16.78 -9.27
C ARG A 144 4.41 -16.08 -10.05
N ILE A 145 3.93 -16.70 -11.11
CA ILE A 145 2.73 -16.24 -11.82
C ILE A 145 1.57 -17.14 -11.45
N ASP A 146 0.53 -16.59 -10.84
CA ASP A 146 -0.75 -17.26 -10.58
C ASP A 146 -1.79 -16.83 -11.60
N ILE A 147 -2.59 -17.81 -12.03
CA ILE A 147 -3.60 -17.65 -13.08
C ILE A 147 -4.92 -18.23 -12.58
N PRO A 148 -5.60 -17.56 -11.64
CA PRO A 148 -6.95 -17.94 -11.21
C PRO A 148 -7.94 -17.68 -12.34
N ILE A 149 -8.54 -18.73 -12.88
CA ILE A 149 -9.50 -18.64 -13.98
C ILE A 149 -10.79 -19.39 -13.70
N VAL A 150 -11.84 -18.90 -14.33
CA VAL A 150 -13.15 -19.55 -14.43
C VAL A 150 -13.41 -19.86 -15.89
N MET A 151 -13.63 -21.11 -16.20
CA MET A 151 -13.84 -21.60 -17.54
C MET A 151 -15.17 -22.34 -17.65
N THR A 152 -15.96 -22.04 -18.69
CA THR A 152 -17.25 -22.66 -18.96
C THR A 152 -17.34 -23.02 -20.43
N PRO A 153 -17.20 -24.30 -20.81
CA PRO A 153 -17.44 -24.75 -22.18
C PRO A 153 -18.92 -24.54 -22.58
N LYS A 154 -19.15 -24.06 -23.79
CA LYS A 154 -20.52 -23.93 -24.35
C LYS A 154 -20.97 -25.22 -25.03
N PHE A 155 -20.02 -26.06 -25.42
CA PHE A 155 -20.23 -27.35 -26.09
C PHE A 155 -19.43 -28.43 -25.36
N ASN A 156 -19.78 -29.71 -25.57
CA ASN A 156 -18.95 -30.78 -25.06
C ASN A 156 -17.64 -30.82 -25.85
N LEU A 157 -16.56 -30.79 -25.13
CA LEU A 157 -15.20 -30.87 -25.68
C LEU A 157 -14.70 -32.32 -25.61
N SER A 158 -13.75 -32.67 -26.46
CA SER A 158 -13.08 -33.98 -26.42
C SER A 158 -12.18 -34.12 -25.20
N ASP A 159 -11.87 -35.35 -24.78
CA ASP A 159 -10.93 -35.63 -23.69
C ASP A 159 -9.47 -35.28 -24.05
N SER A 160 -9.18 -35.02 -25.33
CA SER A 160 -7.87 -34.55 -25.80
C SER A 160 -7.68 -33.05 -25.71
N THR A 161 -8.67 -32.33 -25.15
CA THR A 161 -8.59 -30.87 -25.04
C THR A 161 -7.57 -30.48 -23.99
N ILE A 162 -6.63 -29.62 -24.38
CA ILE A 162 -5.51 -29.16 -23.54
C ILE A 162 -5.44 -27.62 -23.59
N MET A 163 -5.25 -26.97 -22.44
CA MET A 163 -4.89 -25.58 -22.33
C MET A 163 -3.37 -25.47 -22.26
N TYR A 164 -2.78 -24.75 -23.19
CA TYR A 164 -1.36 -24.37 -23.10
C TYR A 164 -1.22 -22.97 -22.55
N ILE A 165 -0.33 -22.80 -21.59
CA ILE A 165 0.08 -21.54 -21.01
C ILE A 165 1.49 -21.27 -21.50
N PHE A 166 1.67 -20.20 -22.27
CA PHE A 166 2.97 -19.77 -22.75
C PHE A 166 3.36 -18.45 -22.09
N LEU A 167 4.55 -18.38 -21.53
CA LEU A 167 5.17 -17.14 -21.09
C LEU A 167 6.17 -16.69 -22.15
N SER A 168 5.97 -15.52 -22.72
CA SER A 168 6.83 -14.97 -23.77
C SER A 168 7.32 -13.59 -23.43
N LYS A 169 8.49 -13.22 -24.00
CA LYS A 169 9.09 -11.90 -23.92
C LYS A 169 8.88 -11.17 -25.22
N GLU A 170 8.29 -9.97 -25.19
CA GLU A 170 8.02 -9.15 -26.38
C GLU A 170 9.29 -8.92 -27.22
N PHE A 171 10.38 -8.62 -26.53
CA PHE A 171 11.70 -8.45 -27.16
C PHE A 171 12.77 -9.14 -26.31
N ALA A 172 13.46 -10.10 -26.88
CA ALA A 172 14.52 -10.84 -26.24
C ALA A 172 15.84 -10.70 -27.01
N GLU A 173 16.93 -10.54 -26.27
CA GLU A 173 18.29 -10.53 -26.81
C GLU A 173 19.15 -11.56 -26.09
N ASP A 174 19.88 -12.39 -26.83
CA ASP A 174 20.78 -13.35 -26.22
C ASP A 174 22.17 -12.76 -25.99
N LYS A 175 23.01 -13.48 -25.24
CA LYS A 175 24.39 -13.05 -24.95
C LYS A 175 25.30 -12.91 -26.17
N HIS A 176 24.87 -13.34 -27.34
CA HIS A 176 25.57 -13.20 -28.62
C HIS A 176 25.00 -12.09 -29.49
N GLY A 177 24.00 -11.34 -28.98
CA GLY A 177 23.36 -10.23 -29.67
C GLY A 177 22.33 -10.66 -30.72
N ARG A 178 21.85 -11.92 -30.67
CA ARG A 178 20.69 -12.35 -31.46
C ARG A 178 19.43 -11.79 -30.83
N GLN A 179 18.50 -11.36 -31.67
CA GLN A 179 17.25 -10.76 -31.24
C GLN A 179 16.06 -11.58 -31.73
N ALA A 180 15.06 -11.71 -30.90
CA ALA A 180 13.79 -12.34 -31.21
C ALA A 180 12.65 -11.56 -30.58
N GLU A 181 11.53 -11.44 -31.32
CA GLU A 181 10.28 -10.90 -30.80
C GLU A 181 9.41 -12.04 -30.26
N SER A 182 8.60 -11.79 -29.24
CA SER A 182 7.67 -12.76 -28.66
C SER A 182 8.29 -14.14 -28.40
N LEU A 183 9.52 -14.16 -27.88
CA LEU A 183 10.23 -15.41 -27.59
C LEU A 183 9.61 -16.12 -26.42
N VAL A 184 9.28 -17.40 -26.56
CA VAL A 184 8.74 -18.23 -25.47
C VAL A 184 9.87 -18.64 -24.54
N TYR A 185 9.66 -18.43 -23.25
CA TYR A 185 10.58 -18.80 -22.17
C TYR A 185 10.08 -20.03 -21.39
N GLU A 186 8.77 -20.17 -21.24
CA GLU A 186 8.17 -21.27 -20.48
C GLU A 186 6.87 -21.69 -21.12
N MET A 187 6.60 -23.00 -21.14
CA MET A 187 5.35 -23.60 -21.61
C MET A 187 4.80 -24.58 -20.59
N LYS A 188 3.54 -24.45 -20.27
CA LYS A 188 2.86 -25.38 -19.36
C LYS A 188 1.55 -25.88 -19.95
N PRO A 189 1.38 -27.20 -20.25
CA PRO A 189 0.09 -27.78 -20.58
C PRO A 189 -0.74 -28.03 -19.31
N GLU A 190 -2.04 -27.74 -19.39
CA GLU A 190 -2.99 -27.88 -18.28
C GLU A 190 -4.28 -28.57 -18.74
N ILE A 191 -4.79 -29.50 -17.92
CA ILE A 191 -5.97 -30.32 -18.22
C ILE A 191 -7.01 -30.36 -17.08
N GLY A 192 -6.87 -29.52 -16.05
CA GLY A 192 -7.69 -29.58 -14.83
C GLY A 192 -9.07 -28.94 -14.93
N PHE A 193 -9.77 -28.99 -16.08
CA PHE A 193 -11.07 -28.34 -16.29
C PHE A 193 -12.12 -29.35 -16.81
N SER A 194 -13.41 -28.95 -16.75
CA SER A 194 -14.51 -29.80 -17.27
C SER A 194 -14.66 -29.65 -18.77
N ASN A 195 -14.78 -30.76 -19.46
CA ASN A 195 -15.07 -30.85 -20.90
C ASN A 195 -16.59 -30.82 -21.21
N GLN A 196 -17.46 -30.83 -20.20
CA GLN A 196 -18.91 -30.88 -20.38
C GLN A 196 -19.51 -29.49 -20.61
N ALA A 197 -20.41 -29.37 -21.56
CA ALA A 197 -21.11 -28.13 -21.86
C ALA A 197 -21.82 -27.54 -20.64
N ASN A 198 -21.69 -26.24 -20.45
CA ASN A 198 -22.27 -25.48 -19.35
C ASN A 198 -21.82 -25.92 -17.95
N ASN A 199 -20.76 -26.69 -17.83
CA ASN A 199 -20.16 -27.02 -16.53
C ASN A 199 -18.98 -26.11 -16.24
N THR A 200 -19.18 -25.20 -15.30
CA THR A 200 -18.16 -24.20 -14.90
C THR A 200 -17.11 -24.84 -14.01
N THR A 201 -15.85 -24.62 -14.34
CA THR A 201 -14.71 -25.01 -13.54
C THR A 201 -13.95 -23.76 -13.09
N SER A 202 -13.62 -23.69 -11.80
CA SER A 202 -12.71 -22.68 -11.26
C SER A 202 -11.41 -23.36 -10.88
N VAL A 203 -10.32 -22.93 -11.48
CA VAL A 203 -8.97 -23.45 -11.25
C VAL A 203 -7.99 -22.31 -10.99
N ASN A 204 -6.93 -22.61 -10.26
CA ASN A 204 -5.79 -21.71 -10.15
C ASN A 204 -4.57 -22.41 -10.73
N TRP A 205 -4.22 -22.06 -11.97
CA TRP A 205 -2.98 -22.50 -12.56
C TRP A 205 -1.84 -21.58 -12.15
N PHE A 206 -0.62 -22.06 -12.22
CA PHE A 206 0.53 -21.23 -11.85
C PHE A 206 1.79 -21.67 -12.57
N LEU A 207 2.67 -20.73 -12.84
CA LEU A 207 4.05 -20.95 -13.21
C LEU A 207 4.92 -20.75 -11.95
N ALA A 208 5.51 -21.84 -11.50
CA ALA A 208 6.28 -21.84 -10.25
C ALA A 208 7.59 -21.06 -10.40
N SER A 209 8.04 -20.42 -9.32
CA SER A 209 9.28 -19.66 -9.28
C SER A 209 10.49 -20.47 -9.75
N SER A 210 10.57 -21.76 -9.37
CA SER A 210 11.64 -22.66 -9.80
C SER A 210 11.68 -22.91 -11.31
N HIS A 211 10.51 -22.95 -11.98
CA HIS A 211 10.42 -23.10 -13.43
C HIS A 211 10.82 -21.81 -14.12
N LEU A 212 10.31 -20.67 -13.65
CA LEU A 212 10.68 -19.34 -14.17
C LEU A 212 12.19 -19.10 -14.07
N ALA A 213 12.79 -19.42 -12.92
CA ALA A 213 14.24 -19.31 -12.73
C ALA A 213 15.03 -20.24 -13.65
N ALA A 214 14.56 -21.49 -13.84
CA ALA A 214 15.19 -22.46 -14.75
C ALA A 214 15.12 -22.00 -16.21
N ALA A 215 14.01 -21.37 -16.61
CA ALA A 215 13.82 -20.75 -17.92
C ALA A 215 14.63 -19.45 -18.11
N GLY A 216 15.30 -18.94 -17.07
CA GLY A 216 16.06 -17.68 -17.11
C GLY A 216 15.18 -16.43 -17.07
N VAL A 217 13.97 -16.56 -16.52
CA VAL A 217 13.06 -15.43 -16.31
C VAL A 217 13.47 -14.67 -15.05
N ASP A 218 13.83 -13.41 -15.21
CA ASP A 218 14.16 -12.49 -14.12
C ASP A 218 13.35 -11.20 -14.27
N PHE A 219 12.34 -11.04 -13.39
CA PHE A 219 11.48 -9.86 -13.39
C PHE A 219 12.12 -8.65 -12.72
N GLU A 220 13.20 -8.82 -11.95
CA GLU A 220 13.95 -7.69 -11.38
C GLU A 220 14.86 -7.06 -12.44
N GLU A 221 15.62 -7.89 -13.18
CA GLU A 221 16.50 -7.43 -14.23
C GLU A 221 15.71 -6.91 -15.44
N SER A 222 14.61 -7.57 -15.79
CA SER A 222 13.80 -7.27 -16.96
C SER A 222 12.30 -7.27 -16.67
N PRO A 223 11.77 -6.21 -16.02
CA PRO A 223 10.38 -6.22 -15.53
C PRO A 223 9.32 -6.06 -16.61
N TYR A 224 9.63 -5.55 -17.81
CA TYR A 224 8.63 -5.18 -18.82
C TYR A 224 8.62 -6.12 -20.02
N GLY A 225 7.51 -6.08 -20.79
CA GLY A 225 7.36 -6.78 -22.07
C GLY A 225 7.16 -8.29 -21.91
N TRP A 226 6.66 -8.76 -20.77
CA TRP A 226 6.25 -10.13 -20.58
C TRP A 226 4.78 -10.31 -20.92
N HIS A 227 4.46 -11.39 -21.63
CA HIS A 227 3.11 -11.75 -22.03
C HIS A 227 2.80 -13.18 -21.66
N VAL A 228 1.56 -13.43 -21.23
CA VAL A 228 1.04 -14.77 -21.06
C VAL A 228 0.00 -15.04 -22.14
N THR A 229 0.22 -16.11 -22.90
CA THR A 229 -0.73 -16.59 -23.90
C THR A 229 -1.41 -17.84 -23.39
N LEU A 230 -2.74 -17.83 -23.33
CA LEU A 230 -3.57 -18.99 -23.01
C LEU A 230 -4.19 -19.49 -24.31
N ALA A 231 -3.81 -20.68 -24.77
CA ALA A 231 -4.30 -21.29 -26.01
C ALA A 231 -4.93 -22.62 -25.70
N LEU A 232 -6.25 -22.74 -25.91
CA LEU A 232 -6.99 -23.96 -25.73
C LEU A 232 -7.07 -24.71 -27.07
N PHE A 233 -6.42 -25.84 -27.15
CA PHE A 233 -6.49 -26.74 -28.29
C PHE A 233 -7.33 -27.98 -27.98
N GLY A 234 -8.12 -28.41 -28.93
CA GLY A 234 -8.98 -29.59 -28.80
C GLY A 234 -9.99 -29.67 -29.91
N SER A 235 -10.97 -30.56 -29.77
CA SER A 235 -12.07 -30.71 -30.68
C SER A 235 -13.41 -30.74 -29.96
N LEU A 236 -14.50 -30.48 -30.66
CA LEU A 236 -15.83 -30.83 -30.16
C LEU A 236 -15.97 -32.34 -30.11
N GLU A 237 -16.77 -32.89 -29.19
CA GLU A 237 -16.97 -34.35 -29.02
C GLU A 237 -17.34 -35.05 -30.32
N SER A 238 -17.90 -34.34 -31.28
CA SER A 238 -18.31 -34.88 -32.61
C SER A 238 -17.25 -34.76 -33.71
N GLU A 239 -16.09 -34.19 -33.42
CA GLU A 239 -15.04 -33.90 -34.40
C GLU A 239 -13.80 -34.73 -34.09
N GLU A 240 -13.10 -35.18 -35.17
CA GLU A 240 -11.87 -35.99 -35.04
C GLU A 240 -10.59 -35.15 -35.04
N THR A 241 -10.66 -33.87 -35.47
CA THR A 241 -9.49 -33.01 -35.62
C THR A 241 -9.44 -31.94 -34.52
N ASN A 242 -8.28 -31.76 -33.93
CA ASN A 242 -8.03 -30.69 -32.98
C ASN A 242 -7.98 -29.33 -33.68
N HIS A 243 -8.46 -28.31 -32.97
CA HIS A 243 -8.49 -26.95 -33.43
C HIS A 243 -8.14 -26.01 -32.26
N LEU A 244 -7.71 -24.79 -32.55
CA LEU A 244 -7.63 -23.72 -31.56
C LEU A 244 -9.06 -23.29 -31.16
N LEU A 245 -9.46 -23.58 -29.92
CA LEU A 245 -10.80 -23.35 -29.40
C LEU A 245 -10.95 -21.98 -28.71
N SER A 246 -9.88 -21.52 -28.06
CA SER A 246 -9.82 -20.20 -27.39
C SER A 246 -8.40 -19.71 -27.39
N LEU A 247 -8.22 -18.38 -27.49
CA LEU A 247 -6.92 -17.71 -27.45
C LEU A 247 -7.03 -16.40 -26.69
N HIS A 248 -6.25 -16.26 -25.64
CA HIS A 248 -6.09 -15.03 -24.89
C HIS A 248 -4.61 -14.69 -24.81
N HIS A 249 -4.27 -13.45 -25.12
CA HIS A 249 -2.92 -12.94 -25.03
C HIS A 249 -2.94 -11.70 -24.13
N VAL A 250 -2.25 -11.76 -23.02
CA VAL A 250 -2.34 -10.76 -21.95
C VAL A 250 -0.95 -10.31 -21.55
N GLU A 251 -0.74 -9.03 -21.54
CA GLU A 251 0.49 -8.44 -20.99
C GLU A 251 0.51 -8.63 -19.46
N LEU A 252 1.64 -9.15 -18.96
CA LEU A 252 1.86 -9.27 -17.53
C LEU A 252 2.10 -7.88 -16.96
N ALA A 253 1.19 -7.41 -16.12
CA ALA A 253 1.39 -6.16 -15.42
C ALA A 253 2.67 -6.23 -14.59
N THR A 254 3.43 -5.15 -14.60
CA THR A 254 4.67 -5.03 -13.85
C THR A 254 4.43 -4.22 -12.58
N LYS A 255 5.33 -4.36 -11.63
CA LYS A 255 5.31 -3.54 -10.42
C LYS A 255 5.40 -2.07 -10.82
N ASP A 256 4.33 -1.32 -10.59
CA ASP A 256 4.36 0.12 -10.84
C ASP A 256 5.34 0.75 -9.84
N GLU A 257 6.47 1.26 -10.32
CA GLU A 257 7.47 1.94 -9.47
C GLU A 257 6.85 3.11 -8.66
N ASN A 258 5.70 3.62 -9.12
CA ASN A 258 4.95 4.66 -8.45
C ASN A 258 4.25 4.18 -7.16
N VAL A 259 3.93 2.89 -7.03
CA VAL A 259 3.26 2.35 -5.82
C VAL A 259 4.19 2.41 -4.61
N ALA A 260 5.49 2.21 -4.80
CA ALA A 260 6.47 2.34 -3.72
C ALA A 260 6.56 3.78 -3.18
N PHE A 261 6.38 4.78 -4.04
CA PHE A 261 6.40 6.19 -3.62
C PHE A 261 5.14 6.59 -2.86
N ASP A 262 3.98 6.11 -3.29
CA ASP A 262 2.69 6.38 -2.63
C ASP A 262 2.60 5.72 -1.25
N SER A 263 3.16 4.54 -1.06
CA SER A 263 3.15 3.85 0.23
C SER A 263 3.96 4.57 1.33
N PHE A 264 4.99 5.34 0.96
CA PHE A 264 5.78 6.17 1.90
C PHE A 264 5.20 7.56 2.09
N LEU A 265 4.41 8.08 1.17
CA LEU A 265 3.92 9.44 1.18
C LEU A 265 2.91 9.67 2.31
N ILE A 266 2.02 8.70 2.55
CA ILE A 266 1.02 8.75 3.64
C ILE A 266 1.67 8.80 5.02
N PRO A 267 2.61 7.91 5.41
CA PRO A 267 3.27 7.98 6.71
C PRO A 267 4.13 9.24 6.87
N ILE A 268 4.77 9.74 5.81
CA ILE A 268 5.54 11.00 5.87
C ILE A 268 4.61 12.17 6.16
N ILE A 269 3.49 12.29 5.48
CA ILE A 269 2.48 13.33 5.73
C ILE A 269 1.95 13.22 7.16
N ALA A 270 1.65 12.03 7.65
CA ALA A 270 1.19 11.81 9.02
C ALA A 270 2.23 12.27 10.05
N ILE A 271 3.51 12.00 9.85
CA ILE A 271 4.62 12.45 10.71
C ILE A 271 4.72 13.99 10.70
N ILE A 272 4.61 14.64 9.55
CA ILE A 272 4.63 16.11 9.44
C ILE A 272 3.48 16.72 10.23
N PHE A 273 2.26 16.20 10.10
CA PHE A 273 1.12 16.67 10.88
C PHE A 273 1.31 16.47 12.38
N ALA A 274 1.84 15.32 12.80
CA ALA A 274 2.14 15.04 14.20
C ALA A 274 3.16 16.05 14.77
N VAL A 275 4.22 16.37 14.03
CA VAL A 275 5.23 17.36 14.44
C VAL A 275 4.62 18.75 14.55
N ILE A 276 3.75 19.16 13.63
CA ILE A 276 3.05 20.45 13.68
C ILE A 276 2.17 20.53 14.93
N ILE A 277 1.37 19.50 15.20
CA ILE A 277 0.49 19.45 16.39
C ILE A 277 1.31 19.53 17.67
N ILE A 278 2.36 18.72 17.80
CA ILE A 278 3.23 18.72 18.98
C ILE A 278 3.88 20.09 19.18
N SER A 279 4.37 20.70 18.11
CA SER A 279 5.00 22.02 18.15
C SER A 279 4.03 23.11 18.61
N THR A 280 2.78 23.07 18.14
CA THR A 280 1.74 24.03 18.55
C THR A 280 1.36 23.87 20.01
N VAL A 281 1.25 22.63 20.51
CA VAL A 281 0.97 22.34 21.92
C VAL A 281 2.11 22.82 22.82
N ILE A 282 3.36 22.53 22.46
CA ILE A 282 4.54 22.98 23.21
C ILE A 282 4.61 24.50 23.24
N ALA A 283 4.39 25.18 22.11
CA ALA A 283 4.38 26.62 22.02
C ALA A 283 3.26 27.23 22.88
N SER A 284 2.08 26.63 22.91
CA SER A 284 0.96 27.05 23.75
C SER A 284 1.28 26.92 25.24
N MET A 285 1.82 25.76 25.66
CA MET A 285 2.23 25.53 27.04
C MET A 285 3.32 26.51 27.50
N TYR A 286 4.28 26.78 26.62
CA TYR A 286 5.35 27.73 26.91
C TYR A 286 4.82 29.16 27.07
N LYS A 287 3.90 29.61 26.21
CA LYS A 287 3.22 30.90 26.31
C LYS A 287 2.43 31.03 27.64
N GLU A 288 1.71 29.96 28.01
CA GLU A 288 0.96 29.90 29.26
C GLU A 288 1.89 30.00 30.49
N GLU A 289 2.95 29.20 30.54
CA GLU A 289 3.91 29.20 31.65
C GLU A 289 4.59 30.58 31.85
N GLN A 290 4.93 31.25 30.76
CA GLN A 290 5.54 32.59 30.81
C GLN A 290 4.53 33.71 31.02
N GLY A 291 3.28 33.56 30.60
CA GLY A 291 2.27 34.61 30.70
C GLY A 291 1.47 34.59 32.01
N MET A 292 1.26 33.41 32.61
CA MET A 292 0.42 33.30 33.80
C MET A 292 1.04 33.99 35.00
N PRO A 293 0.26 34.86 35.70
CA PRO A 293 0.73 35.59 36.86
C PRO A 293 0.91 34.67 38.07
N ILE A 294 1.72 35.14 39.03
CA ILE A 294 1.88 34.53 40.33
C ILE A 294 1.03 35.31 41.32
N ILE A 295 0.12 34.59 42.00
CA ILE A 295 -0.75 35.18 43.04
C ILE A 295 -0.39 34.54 44.36
N THR A 296 -0.08 35.40 45.35
CA THR A 296 0.21 34.97 46.71
C THR A 296 -0.65 35.80 47.70
N GLY A 297 -1.00 35.20 48.80
CA GLY A 297 -1.79 35.88 49.84
C GLY A 297 -1.23 35.60 51.22
N TYR A 298 -1.26 36.59 52.07
CA TYR A 298 -0.89 36.47 53.48
C TYR A 298 -1.70 37.42 54.34
N TRP A 299 -2.01 37.01 55.55
CA TRP A 299 -2.74 37.83 56.49
C TRP A 299 -1.91 39.05 56.97
N ASN A 300 -2.58 40.18 57.17
CA ASN A 300 -1.92 41.35 57.69
C ASN A 300 -1.68 41.16 59.20
N LYS A 301 -0.43 41.33 59.64
CA LYS A 301 -0.04 41.10 61.03
C LYS A 301 -0.69 42.13 62.04
N ASP A 302 -0.97 43.31 61.51
CA ASP A 302 -1.51 44.42 62.36
C ASP A 302 -3.04 44.50 62.34
N LYS A 303 -3.68 43.82 61.41
CA LYS A 303 -5.15 43.81 61.17
C LYS A 303 -5.68 42.41 60.89
N SER A 304 -6.27 41.77 61.89
CA SER A 304 -6.73 40.41 61.84
C SER A 304 -7.83 40.16 60.79
N ASN A 305 -8.52 41.19 60.32
CA ASN A 305 -9.57 41.09 59.30
C ASN A 305 -9.13 41.56 57.92
N CYS A 306 -7.82 41.67 57.68
CA CYS A 306 -7.27 42.12 56.40
C CYS A 306 -6.32 41.07 55.81
N LEU A 307 -6.55 40.74 54.54
CA LEU A 307 -5.71 39.84 53.76
C LEU A 307 -5.00 40.66 52.67
N ASN A 308 -3.69 40.55 52.60
CA ASN A 308 -2.87 41.12 51.53
C ASN A 308 -2.74 40.09 50.41
N VAL A 309 -3.22 40.43 49.27
CA VAL A 309 -3.07 39.58 48.04
C VAL A 309 -2.10 40.30 47.13
N GLN A 310 -0.99 39.66 46.84
CA GLN A 310 0.02 40.13 45.92
C GLN A 310 -0.19 39.48 44.55
N PHE A 311 -0.33 40.29 43.53
CA PHE A 311 -0.41 39.93 42.13
C PHE A 311 0.91 40.28 41.46
N LYS A 312 1.64 39.32 40.96
CA LYS A 312 2.88 39.52 40.22
C LYS A 312 2.70 39.05 38.78
N THR A 313 2.72 40.01 37.87
CA THR A 313 2.71 39.72 36.43
C THR A 313 4.07 39.24 35.97
N LYS A 314 4.07 38.37 34.97
CA LYS A 314 5.28 38.02 34.21
C LYS A 314 5.33 38.86 32.93
N SER A 315 5.50 38.24 31.80
CA SER A 315 5.68 38.90 30.49
C SER A 315 4.41 39.54 29.91
N LYS A 316 3.24 39.29 30.48
CA LYS A 316 1.96 39.75 29.92
C LYS A 316 1.22 40.69 30.86
N ARG A 317 0.50 41.65 30.25
CA ARG A 317 -0.44 42.52 30.96
C ARG A 317 -1.61 41.73 31.47
N MET A 318 -2.13 42.09 32.65
CA MET A 318 -3.26 41.40 33.24
C MET A 318 -4.29 42.38 33.80
N GLU A 319 -5.57 42.04 33.67
CA GLU A 319 -6.67 42.68 34.38
C GLU A 319 -7.21 41.73 35.46
N VAL A 320 -7.23 42.13 36.70
CA VAL A 320 -7.96 41.42 37.74
C VAL A 320 -9.41 41.87 37.71
N LYS A 321 -10.31 41.08 37.14
CA LYS A 321 -11.74 41.45 36.93
C LYS A 321 -12.55 41.33 38.22
N SER A 322 -12.35 40.29 38.98
CA SER A 322 -13.07 40.09 40.22
C SER A 322 -12.30 39.21 41.20
N CYS A 323 -12.53 39.45 42.47
CA CYS A 323 -12.11 38.59 43.54
C CYS A 323 -13.34 38.25 44.41
N LYS A 324 -13.71 37.00 44.50
CA LYS A 324 -14.84 36.49 45.31
C LYS A 324 -14.30 35.58 46.39
N VAL A 325 -14.92 35.58 47.54
CA VAL A 325 -14.59 34.68 48.64
C VAL A 325 -15.71 33.66 48.84
N GLU A 326 -15.33 32.44 49.16
CA GLU A 326 -16.31 31.39 49.50
C GLU A 326 -16.84 31.59 50.93
N ALA A 327 -18.11 31.21 51.12
CA ALA A 327 -18.71 31.19 52.46
C ALA A 327 -17.92 30.24 53.40
N PRO A 328 -17.78 30.55 54.68
CA PRO A 328 -18.51 31.59 55.44
C PRO A 328 -17.90 32.97 55.40
N TRP A 329 -16.77 33.17 54.75
CA TRP A 329 -16.09 34.45 54.64
C TRP A 329 -16.86 35.48 53.80
N LYS A 330 -16.85 36.78 54.19
CA LYS A 330 -17.48 37.88 53.46
C LYS A 330 -16.56 39.08 53.37
N LEU A 331 -16.38 39.59 52.15
CA LEU A 331 -15.66 40.86 51.93
C LEU A 331 -16.49 42.06 52.43
N SER A 332 -15.85 43.09 52.93
CA SER A 332 -16.47 44.34 53.37
C SER A 332 -16.91 45.21 52.19
N SER A 333 -16.25 45.12 51.04
CA SER A 333 -16.56 45.85 49.82
C SER A 333 -16.29 44.98 48.58
N ASN A 334 -16.97 45.33 47.51
CA ASN A 334 -16.71 44.66 46.23
C ASN A 334 -15.30 45.01 45.72
N PHE A 335 -14.62 44.01 45.16
CA PHE A 335 -13.32 44.23 44.52
C PHE A 335 -13.52 45.10 43.27
N LYS A 336 -12.67 46.14 43.13
CA LYS A 336 -12.63 46.95 41.90
C LYS A 336 -11.64 46.40 40.93
N SER A 337 -12.03 46.25 39.65
CA SER A 337 -11.12 45.82 38.59
C SER A 337 -9.83 46.66 38.55
N ARG A 338 -8.70 45.99 38.27
CA ARG A 338 -7.39 46.64 38.19
C ARG A 338 -6.58 46.06 37.06
N PHE A 339 -5.93 46.94 36.31
CA PHE A 339 -4.92 46.58 35.32
C PHE A 339 -3.53 46.59 35.98
N ILE A 340 -2.71 45.62 35.61
CA ILE A 340 -1.34 45.48 36.08
C ILE A 340 -0.47 45.25 34.84
N GLU A 341 0.50 46.11 34.65
CA GLU A 341 1.41 46.05 33.50
C GLU A 341 2.40 44.88 33.63
N PRO A 342 3.04 44.45 32.53
CA PRO A 342 4.02 43.37 32.55
C PRO A 342 5.14 43.63 33.59
N GLU A 343 5.64 42.56 34.19
CA GLU A 343 6.75 42.56 35.19
C GLU A 343 6.49 43.42 36.44
N GLN A 344 5.26 43.81 36.70
CA GLN A 344 4.87 44.56 37.89
C GLN A 344 4.30 43.66 39.00
N SER A 345 4.46 44.13 40.21
CA SER A 345 3.86 43.52 41.40
C SER A 345 2.98 44.54 42.11
N VAL A 346 1.70 44.18 42.27
CA VAL A 346 0.72 45.05 42.95
C VAL A 346 0.14 44.30 44.14
N MET A 347 0.12 44.99 45.29
CA MET A 347 -0.51 44.45 46.50
C MET A 347 -1.90 45.05 46.67
N VAL A 348 -2.86 44.21 46.99
CA VAL A 348 -4.25 44.60 47.25
C VAL A 348 -4.65 44.12 48.65
N GLU A 349 -5.08 45.02 49.50
CA GLU A 349 -5.63 44.70 50.81
C GLU A 349 -7.12 44.41 50.69
N LEU A 350 -7.52 43.15 51.01
CA LEU A 350 -8.92 42.71 51.08
C LEU A 350 -9.38 42.75 52.51
N LYS A 351 -10.45 43.55 52.81
CA LYS A 351 -11.05 43.65 54.13
C LYS A 351 -12.27 42.75 54.24
N PHE A 352 -12.35 42.00 55.34
CA PHE A 352 -13.46 41.11 55.58
C PHE A 352 -14.44 41.73 56.58
N LYS A 353 -15.74 41.61 56.32
CA LYS A 353 -16.83 41.93 57.21
C LYS A 353 -17.13 40.78 58.15
N GLN A 354 -16.94 39.54 57.69
CA GLN A 354 -17.12 38.33 58.43
C GLN A 354 -15.90 37.44 58.24
N THR A 355 -15.32 37.00 59.36
CA THR A 355 -14.18 36.10 59.45
C THR A 355 -14.60 34.78 60.02
N ASP A 356 -13.86 33.71 59.76
CA ASP A 356 -14.10 32.37 60.28
C ASP A 356 -12.76 31.68 60.57
N ASP A 357 -12.81 30.59 61.35
CA ASP A 357 -11.63 29.80 61.70
C ASP A 357 -11.22 28.80 60.62
N SER A 358 -12.06 28.64 59.57
CA SER A 358 -11.77 27.82 58.41
C SER A 358 -10.82 28.51 57.45
N ASP A 359 -10.21 27.74 56.56
CA ASP A 359 -9.35 28.28 55.50
C ASP A 359 -10.12 29.24 54.59
N CYS A 360 -9.51 30.38 54.31
CA CYS A 360 -10.07 31.38 53.40
C CYS A 360 -9.81 30.99 51.93
N LYS A 361 -10.86 30.72 51.18
CA LYS A 361 -10.76 30.39 49.76
C LYS A 361 -11.22 31.56 48.90
N LEU A 362 -10.34 32.01 48.05
CA LEU A 362 -10.58 33.09 47.10
C LEU A 362 -10.68 32.54 45.69
N ASN A 363 -11.70 32.96 44.95
CA ASN A 363 -11.83 32.76 43.51
C ASN A 363 -11.53 34.10 42.82
N ILE A 364 -10.44 34.13 42.08
CA ILE A 364 -9.91 35.32 41.42
C ILE A 364 -10.05 35.15 39.92
N ARG A 365 -10.84 36.02 39.28
CA ARG A 365 -11.02 36.04 37.85
C ARG A 365 -10.06 37.04 37.21
N LEU A 366 -9.24 36.56 36.33
CA LEU A 366 -8.20 37.29 35.63
C LEU A 366 -8.47 37.31 34.15
N ASP A 367 -8.09 38.36 33.47
CA ASP A 367 -7.97 38.44 32.03
C ASP A 367 -6.51 38.74 31.68
N VAL A 368 -5.82 37.78 31.10
CA VAL A 368 -4.41 37.88 30.77
C VAL A 368 -4.28 38.09 29.27
N GLU A 369 -3.55 39.10 28.84
CA GLU A 369 -3.34 39.44 27.45
C GLU A 369 -2.82 38.24 26.67
N GLU A 370 -3.42 37.96 25.52
CA GLU A 370 -3.19 36.79 24.64
C GLU A 370 -3.52 35.41 25.24
N LEU A 371 -3.78 35.28 26.54
CA LEU A 371 -4.15 34.04 27.19
C LEU A 371 -5.63 33.96 27.53
N GLY A 372 -6.33 35.12 27.50
CA GLY A 372 -7.76 35.19 27.78
C GLY A 372 -8.13 35.16 29.26
N VAL A 373 -9.37 34.75 29.54
CA VAL A 373 -9.95 34.83 30.89
C VAL A 373 -9.72 33.53 31.65
N TRP A 374 -9.13 33.66 32.84
CA TRP A 374 -8.79 32.58 33.74
C TRP A 374 -9.42 32.75 35.10
N SER A 375 -9.66 31.66 35.81
CA SER A 375 -10.05 31.64 37.21
C SER A 375 -8.99 30.92 38.04
N GLN A 376 -8.39 31.61 38.99
CA GLN A 376 -7.43 31.01 39.92
C GLN A 376 -8.02 30.96 41.35
N PHE A 377 -7.77 29.85 42.00
CA PHE A 377 -8.19 29.63 43.39
C PHE A 377 -6.99 29.76 44.28
N LEU A 378 -7.14 30.58 45.33
CA LEU A 378 -6.13 30.78 46.34
C LEU A 378 -6.70 30.39 47.70
N THR A 379 -6.08 29.42 48.34
CA THR A 379 -6.47 28.96 49.68
C THR A 379 -5.43 29.45 50.68
N ILE A 380 -5.89 30.13 51.73
CA ILE A 380 -5.05 30.70 52.76
C ILE A 380 -5.53 30.20 54.11
N SER A 381 -4.63 29.58 54.85
CA SER A 381 -4.92 29.07 56.18
C SER A 381 -5.39 30.14 57.16
N SER A 382 -6.31 29.81 58.07
CA SER A 382 -6.82 30.76 59.04
C SER A 382 -5.71 31.32 59.99
N HIS A 383 -5.95 32.49 60.56
CA HIS A 383 -5.00 33.13 61.50
C HIS A 383 -4.61 32.27 62.69
N LEU A 384 -5.52 31.44 63.19
CA LEU A 384 -5.30 30.60 64.37
C LEU A 384 -4.31 29.47 64.11
N ASN A 385 -4.26 28.94 62.87
CA ASN A 385 -3.34 27.86 62.49
C ASN A 385 -1.90 28.34 62.23
N GLN A 386 -1.68 29.66 62.03
CA GLN A 386 -0.33 30.21 61.85
C GLN A 386 0.46 30.34 63.15
N ASN A 387 -0.23 30.40 64.30
CA ASN A 387 0.45 30.51 65.59
C ASN A 387 0.83 29.17 66.23
N ILE A 388 0.41 28.07 65.67
CA ILE A 388 0.72 26.71 66.21
C ILE A 388 2.04 26.16 65.63
N GLY A 389 2.58 26.75 64.56
CA GLY A 389 3.83 26.31 63.89
C GLY A 389 5.12 26.98 64.37
N LEU A 390 5.11 27.78 65.47
CA LEU A 390 6.28 28.48 65.99
C LEU A 390 6.64 28.08 67.42
N SER A 391 6.32 26.87 67.81
CA SER A 391 6.88 26.31 69.05
C SER A 391 7.17 24.83 68.80
N GLU A 392 8.35 24.58 68.23
CA GLU A 392 9.18 23.42 68.53
C GLU A 392 10.48 23.54 67.76
N ASP A 393 11.55 23.89 68.50
CA ASP A 393 13.00 23.73 68.31
C ASP A 393 13.68 24.22 67.04
#